data_587fdd61a114fac5a8c445d62b84f01e
#
_entry.id   587fdd61a114fac5a8c445d62b84f01e
#
_cell.length_a   1.000
_cell.length_b   1.000
_cell.length_c   1.000
_cell.angle_alpha   90.00
_cell.angle_beta   90.00
_cell.angle_gamma   90.00
#
_symmetry.space_group_name_H-M   'P 1'
#
loop_
_entity.id
_entity.type
_entity.pdbx_description
1 polymer ?
#
loop_
_entity_poly.entity_id
_entity_poly.type
_entity_poly.pdbx_seq_one_letter_code
_entity_poly.pdbx_strand_id
1 'polypeptide(L)'
;MAEYASELFTTGQARNLFIYGKPGTGKTLCAKYLLDQIRKHQKASEIPVLAIYVNAGKTRTPYYTMAEIMRQAGTEVPCAGWQMFRLKRSFEQLLENKSVVIAIDEVDAIIFKEKDPLVYYLNRQPKTTLILISNNVDDVVRLPERALSTLQPVLMYAESYTAEEIRTILKERVEHAFKPGTISDKLLTTIAKTVCEVGDVRFGFRVLLSAALLAEKARRQRIEADDVMSAVEEESRARKIKELEDLRDRLHELKKKRERD
;
A
#
# COMPACT_ATOMS: atom_id res chain seq x y z
N MET A 1 7.64 -14.63 -1.92
CA MET A 1 6.20 -14.52 -2.27
C MET A 1 5.61 -15.85 -2.74
N ALA A 2 6.25 -16.57 -3.68
CA ALA A 2 5.78 -17.90 -4.12
C ALA A 2 5.79 -18.95 -3.00
N GLU A 3 6.86 -19.05 -2.23
CA GLU A 3 6.95 -19.92 -1.04
C GLU A 3 5.87 -19.61 -0.01
N TYR A 4 5.63 -18.32 0.24
CA TYR A 4 4.59 -17.86 1.15
C TYR A 4 3.17 -18.29 0.70
N ALA A 5 2.88 -18.16 -0.60
CA ALA A 5 1.61 -18.64 -1.15
C ALA A 5 1.48 -20.17 -1.04
N SER A 6 2.58 -20.92 -1.28
CA SER A 6 2.61 -22.36 -1.13
C SER A 6 2.32 -22.81 0.29
N GLU A 7 2.93 -22.20 1.30
CA GLU A 7 2.68 -22.47 2.72
C GLU A 7 1.19 -22.28 3.06
N LEU A 8 0.61 -21.16 2.61
CA LEU A 8 -0.81 -20.86 2.83
C LEU A 8 -1.74 -21.93 2.24
N PHE A 9 -1.47 -22.40 1.02
CA PHE A 9 -2.32 -23.40 0.36
C PHE A 9 -2.17 -24.80 0.97
N THR A 10 -1.02 -25.11 1.55
CA THR A 10 -0.75 -26.42 2.16
C THR A 10 -1.31 -26.53 3.57
N THR A 11 -1.21 -25.47 4.37
CA THR A 11 -1.55 -25.51 5.79
C THR A 11 -2.82 -24.72 6.14
N GLY A 12 -3.35 -23.94 5.20
CA GLY A 12 -4.46 -22.98 5.40
C GLY A 12 -4.06 -21.76 6.22
N GLN A 13 -2.80 -21.66 6.64
CA GLN A 13 -2.26 -20.53 7.39
C GLN A 13 -0.79 -20.33 7.01
N ALA A 14 -0.36 -19.07 6.87
CA ALA A 14 1.02 -18.71 6.64
C ALA A 14 1.52 -17.78 7.76
N ARG A 15 2.84 -17.56 7.83
CA ARG A 15 3.42 -16.61 8.76
C ARG A 15 2.96 -15.20 8.42
N ASN A 16 2.77 -14.36 9.43
CA ASN A 16 2.45 -12.95 9.20
C ASN A 16 3.62 -12.24 8.49
N LEU A 17 3.31 -11.28 7.63
CA LEU A 17 4.29 -10.45 6.94
C LEU A 17 4.18 -9.00 7.39
N PHE A 18 5.32 -8.33 7.49
CA PHE A 18 5.41 -6.89 7.61
C PHE A 18 6.27 -6.35 6.47
N ILE A 19 5.61 -5.76 5.47
CA ILE A 19 6.25 -5.20 4.28
C ILE A 19 6.49 -3.72 4.50
N TYR A 20 7.75 -3.30 4.46
CA TYR A 20 8.11 -1.90 4.68
C TYR A 20 9.08 -1.38 3.62
N GLY A 21 9.20 -0.06 3.49
CA GLY A 21 10.10 0.59 2.54
C GLY A 21 9.57 1.94 2.09
N LYS A 22 10.35 2.67 1.31
CA LYS A 22 10.00 4.02 0.86
C LYS A 22 8.67 4.04 0.07
N PRO A 23 7.95 5.17 0.05
CA PRO A 23 6.82 5.36 -0.86
C PRO A 23 7.22 5.09 -2.31
N GLY A 24 6.32 4.49 -3.10
CA GLY A 24 6.57 4.23 -4.53
C GLY A 24 7.39 2.99 -4.87
N THR A 25 7.77 2.16 -3.89
CA THR A 25 8.52 0.90 -4.09
C THR A 25 7.65 -0.32 -4.44
N GLY A 26 6.38 -0.13 -4.73
CA GLY A 26 5.48 -1.21 -5.16
C GLY A 26 4.88 -2.09 -4.07
N LYS A 27 5.06 -1.81 -2.77
CA LYS A 27 4.53 -2.60 -1.64
C LYS A 27 3.05 -2.97 -1.79
N THR A 28 2.21 -1.97 -2.01
CA THR A 28 0.77 -2.14 -2.23
C THR A 28 0.48 -3.04 -3.44
N LEU A 29 1.22 -2.85 -4.54
CA LEU A 29 1.05 -3.64 -5.77
C LEU A 29 1.41 -5.11 -5.53
N CYS A 30 2.54 -5.37 -4.87
CA CYS A 30 2.98 -6.71 -4.52
C CYS A 30 1.97 -7.42 -3.62
N ALA A 31 1.43 -6.74 -2.59
CA ALA A 31 0.42 -7.31 -1.71
C ALA A 31 -0.88 -7.63 -2.47
N LYS A 32 -1.36 -6.72 -3.31
CA LYS A 32 -2.55 -6.96 -4.15
C LYS A 32 -2.34 -8.10 -5.14
N TYR A 33 -1.16 -8.17 -5.76
CA TYR A 33 -0.81 -9.27 -6.64
C TYR A 33 -0.82 -10.61 -5.90
N LEU A 34 -0.24 -10.68 -4.70
CA LEU A 34 -0.27 -11.88 -3.87
C LEU A 34 -1.71 -12.31 -3.54
N LEU A 35 -2.55 -11.37 -3.11
CA LEU A 35 -3.97 -11.66 -2.83
C LEU A 35 -4.72 -12.13 -4.08
N ASP A 36 -4.41 -11.58 -5.25
CA ASP A 36 -4.98 -12.02 -6.52
C ASP A 36 -4.54 -13.45 -6.88
N GLN A 37 -3.25 -13.79 -6.67
CA GLN A 37 -2.78 -15.17 -6.84
C GLN A 37 -3.49 -16.12 -5.87
N ILE A 38 -3.68 -15.74 -4.61
CA ILE A 38 -4.43 -16.54 -3.62
C ILE A 38 -5.86 -16.79 -4.13
N ARG A 39 -6.56 -15.76 -4.61
CA ARG A 39 -7.93 -15.91 -5.17
C ARG A 39 -7.98 -16.85 -6.39
N LYS A 40 -7.00 -16.77 -7.29
CA LYS A 40 -6.93 -17.61 -8.49
C LYS A 40 -6.69 -19.08 -8.16
N HIS A 41 -5.84 -19.34 -7.18
CA HIS A 41 -5.49 -20.72 -6.77
C HIS A 41 -6.45 -21.31 -5.74
N GLN A 42 -7.40 -20.54 -5.22
CA GLN A 42 -8.41 -20.99 -4.24
C GLN A 42 -9.20 -22.22 -4.72
N LYS A 43 -9.45 -22.34 -6.02
CA LYS A 43 -10.19 -23.48 -6.59
C LYS A 43 -9.45 -24.82 -6.49
N ALA A 44 -8.14 -24.79 -6.28
CA ALA A 44 -7.29 -25.98 -6.15
C ALA A 44 -7.03 -26.37 -4.68
N SER A 45 -7.47 -25.55 -3.71
CA SER A 45 -7.28 -25.77 -2.28
C SER A 45 -8.50 -26.43 -1.67
N GLU A 46 -8.28 -27.42 -0.79
CA GLU A 46 -9.34 -28.05 0.01
C GLU A 46 -9.90 -27.09 1.07
N ILE A 47 -9.11 -26.10 1.48
CA ILE A 47 -9.49 -25.11 2.51
C ILE A 47 -9.85 -23.79 1.80
N PRO A 48 -11.10 -23.30 1.94
CA PRO A 48 -11.47 -21.99 1.39
C PRO A 48 -10.68 -20.87 2.06
N VAL A 49 -9.90 -20.12 1.25
CA VAL A 49 -9.10 -18.98 1.73
C VAL A 49 -9.71 -17.69 1.20
N LEU A 50 -10.13 -16.81 2.10
CA LEU A 50 -10.63 -15.49 1.75
C LEU A 50 -9.48 -14.47 1.78
N ALA A 51 -9.23 -13.79 0.65
CA ALA A 51 -8.18 -12.79 0.52
C ALA A 51 -8.77 -11.38 0.53
N ILE A 52 -8.43 -10.57 1.53
CA ILE A 52 -8.98 -9.23 1.80
C ILE A 52 -7.85 -8.19 1.74
N TYR A 53 -8.11 -7.04 1.11
CA TYR A 53 -7.22 -5.89 1.09
C TYR A 53 -7.93 -4.66 1.64
N VAL A 54 -7.37 -4.04 2.68
CA VAL A 54 -7.88 -2.79 3.25
C VAL A 54 -6.75 -1.77 3.34
N ASN A 55 -7.06 -0.51 2.99
CA ASN A 55 -6.14 0.60 3.20
C ASN A 55 -6.56 1.38 4.47
N ALA A 56 -5.73 1.28 5.52
CA ALA A 56 -6.00 1.89 6.82
C ALA A 56 -5.90 3.43 6.78
N GLY A 57 -5.11 3.99 5.87
CA GLY A 57 -5.06 5.44 5.64
C GLY A 57 -6.37 6.01 5.11
N LYS A 58 -7.18 5.21 4.38
CA LYS A 58 -8.52 5.60 3.94
C LYS A 58 -9.56 5.43 5.02
N THR A 59 -9.54 4.33 5.75
CA THR A 59 -10.50 4.04 6.83
C THR A 59 -10.23 4.84 8.10
N ARG A 60 -8.97 5.19 8.35
CA ARG A 60 -8.47 6.07 9.42
C ARG A 60 -8.75 5.63 10.85
N THR A 61 -9.57 4.63 11.08
CA THR A 61 -9.89 4.12 12.41
C THR A 61 -9.96 2.61 12.42
N PRO A 62 -9.64 1.94 13.53
CA PRO A 62 -9.80 0.49 13.68
C PRO A 62 -11.22 0.01 13.41
N TYR A 63 -12.23 0.79 13.84
CA TYR A 63 -13.63 0.47 13.58
C TYR A 63 -13.95 0.40 12.07
N TYR A 64 -13.61 1.45 11.32
CA TYR A 64 -13.89 1.47 9.88
C TYR A 64 -13.02 0.47 9.12
N THR A 65 -11.80 0.18 9.60
CA THR A 65 -10.96 -0.87 9.04
C THR A 65 -11.62 -2.24 9.21
N MET A 66 -12.13 -2.55 10.41
CA MET A 66 -12.85 -3.80 10.68
C MET A 66 -14.15 -3.90 9.88
N ALA A 67 -14.90 -2.80 9.78
CA ALA A 67 -16.13 -2.75 8.98
C ALA A 67 -15.83 -3.02 7.49
N GLU A 68 -14.74 -2.48 6.96
CA GLU A 68 -14.32 -2.70 5.58
C GLU A 68 -13.88 -4.15 5.35
N ILE A 69 -13.16 -4.76 6.31
CA ILE A 69 -12.82 -6.19 6.28
C ILE A 69 -14.09 -7.02 6.15
N MET A 70 -15.11 -6.74 6.96
CA MET A 70 -16.37 -7.47 6.96
C MET A 70 -17.16 -7.28 5.66
N ARG A 71 -17.19 -6.06 5.08
CA ARG A 71 -17.83 -5.82 3.78
C ARG A 71 -17.18 -6.64 2.67
N GLN A 72 -15.85 -6.67 2.62
CA GLN A 72 -15.12 -7.47 1.63
C GLN A 72 -15.28 -8.98 1.86
N ALA A 73 -15.56 -9.39 3.09
CA ALA A 73 -15.93 -10.76 3.42
C ALA A 73 -17.35 -11.16 2.99
N GLY A 74 -18.12 -10.22 2.45
CA GLY A 74 -19.49 -10.43 1.98
C GLY A 74 -20.56 -10.22 3.05
N THR A 75 -20.19 -9.60 4.19
CA THR A 75 -21.17 -9.25 5.25
C THR A 75 -21.76 -7.88 4.95
N GLU A 76 -23.08 -7.78 4.95
CA GLU A 76 -23.76 -6.48 4.86
C GLU A 76 -23.59 -5.72 6.18
N VAL A 77 -22.63 -4.81 6.21
CA VAL A 77 -22.39 -3.92 7.34
C VAL A 77 -23.11 -2.60 7.08
N PRO A 78 -24.12 -2.24 7.90
CA PRO A 78 -24.81 -0.97 7.76
C PRO A 78 -23.86 0.22 7.91
N CYS A 79 -24.21 1.34 7.32
CA CYS A 79 -23.39 2.57 7.40
C CYS A 79 -23.27 3.11 8.83
N ALA A 80 -24.22 2.78 9.72
CA ALA A 80 -24.22 3.16 11.13
C ALA A 80 -24.85 2.06 12.00
N GLY A 81 -24.53 2.03 13.28
CA GLY A 81 -25.24 1.27 14.31
C GLY A 81 -24.62 -0.06 14.74
N TRP A 82 -23.61 -0.59 14.05
CA TRP A 82 -22.91 -1.76 14.55
C TRP A 82 -21.78 -1.32 15.50
N GLN A 83 -21.75 -1.95 16.68
CA GLN A 83 -20.63 -1.79 17.59
C GLN A 83 -19.44 -2.67 17.17
N MET A 84 -18.24 -2.33 17.56
CA MET A 84 -17.01 -3.11 17.29
C MET A 84 -17.17 -4.59 17.72
N PHE A 85 -17.83 -4.83 18.87
CA PHE A 85 -18.10 -6.17 19.35
C PHE A 85 -18.89 -7.02 18.35
N ARG A 86 -19.91 -6.43 17.70
CA ARG A 86 -20.72 -7.14 16.70
C ARG A 86 -19.91 -7.49 15.47
N LEU A 87 -19.03 -6.57 15.01
CA LEU A 87 -18.12 -6.82 13.90
C LEU A 87 -17.15 -7.97 14.22
N LYS A 88 -16.57 -7.96 15.42
CA LYS A 88 -15.66 -9.02 15.90
C LYS A 88 -16.36 -10.37 15.93
N ARG A 89 -17.56 -10.45 16.49
CA ARG A 89 -18.35 -11.70 16.56
C ARG A 89 -18.70 -12.24 15.17
N SER A 90 -19.09 -11.38 14.23
CA SER A 90 -19.35 -11.79 12.85
C SER A 90 -18.09 -12.28 12.14
N PHE A 91 -16.93 -11.72 12.47
CA PHE A 91 -15.64 -12.19 11.95
C PHE A 91 -15.29 -13.59 12.51
N GLU A 92 -15.51 -13.83 13.78
CA GLU A 92 -15.30 -15.15 14.41
C GLU A 92 -16.19 -16.22 13.77
N GLN A 93 -17.45 -15.91 13.49
CA GLN A 93 -18.36 -16.81 12.77
C GLN A 93 -17.88 -17.11 11.33
N LEU A 94 -17.31 -16.11 10.65
CA LEU A 94 -16.72 -16.30 9.32
C LEU A 94 -15.57 -17.32 9.33
N LEU A 95 -14.76 -17.31 10.40
CA LEU A 95 -13.58 -18.17 10.54
C LEU A 95 -13.92 -19.64 10.84
N GLU A 96 -15.15 -19.95 11.24
CA GLU A 96 -15.56 -21.35 11.45
C GLU A 96 -15.35 -22.19 10.18
N ASN A 97 -15.60 -21.61 9.00
CA ASN A 97 -15.63 -22.30 7.73
C ASN A 97 -14.56 -21.84 6.73
N LYS A 98 -13.76 -20.82 7.04
CA LYS A 98 -12.80 -20.23 6.10
C LYS A 98 -11.51 -19.82 6.78
N SER A 99 -10.41 -19.92 6.07
CA SER A 99 -9.17 -19.19 6.40
C SER A 99 -9.19 -17.80 5.78
N VAL A 100 -8.57 -16.82 6.43
CA VAL A 100 -8.59 -15.43 5.97
C VAL A 100 -7.18 -14.87 5.89
N VAL A 101 -6.83 -14.28 4.75
CA VAL A 101 -5.60 -13.49 4.57
C VAL A 101 -6.00 -12.03 4.44
N ILE A 102 -5.50 -11.17 5.33
CA ILE A 102 -5.83 -9.75 5.37
C ILE A 102 -4.57 -8.94 5.13
N ALA A 103 -4.53 -8.21 4.02
CA ALA A 103 -3.53 -7.18 3.80
C ALA A 103 -4.06 -5.82 4.30
N ILE A 104 -3.37 -5.24 5.29
CA ILE A 104 -3.67 -3.91 5.83
C ILE A 104 -2.57 -2.96 5.37
N ASP A 105 -2.91 -2.11 4.42
CA ASP A 105 -1.99 -1.10 3.87
C ASP A 105 -2.09 0.20 4.68
N GLU A 106 -0.97 0.95 4.77
CA GLU A 106 -0.82 2.14 5.60
C GLU A 106 -1.23 1.86 7.06
N VAL A 107 -0.76 0.72 7.60
CA VAL A 107 -1.17 0.22 8.92
C VAL A 107 -0.81 1.20 10.05
N ASP A 108 0.18 2.05 9.86
CA ASP A 108 0.57 3.15 10.76
C ASP A 108 -0.60 4.08 11.07
N ALA A 109 -1.57 4.25 10.17
CA ALA A 109 -2.76 5.08 10.40
C ALA A 109 -3.64 4.59 11.58
N ILE A 110 -3.57 3.32 11.96
CA ILE A 110 -4.41 2.73 13.00
C ILE A 110 -3.64 2.17 14.20
N ILE A 111 -2.36 1.85 14.07
CA ILE A 111 -1.54 1.23 15.14
C ILE A 111 -1.55 2.06 16.44
N PHE A 112 -1.59 3.39 16.33
CA PHE A 112 -1.42 4.30 17.47
C PHE A 112 -2.72 4.76 18.13
N LYS A 113 -3.88 4.32 17.66
CA LYS A 113 -5.16 4.95 18.04
C LYS A 113 -5.95 4.23 19.13
N GLU A 114 -5.53 3.04 19.56
CA GLU A 114 -6.31 2.25 20.53
C GLU A 114 -5.45 1.54 21.58
N LYS A 115 -6.05 1.39 22.80
CA LYS A 115 -5.51 0.54 23.88
C LYS A 115 -5.51 -0.94 23.50
N ASP A 116 -6.42 -1.38 22.64
CA ASP A 116 -6.51 -2.76 22.14
C ASP A 116 -6.46 -2.75 20.60
N PRO A 117 -5.25 -2.79 20.02
CA PRO A 117 -5.06 -2.64 18.59
C PRO A 117 -5.83 -3.70 17.80
N LEU A 118 -6.53 -3.29 16.75
CA LEU A 118 -7.21 -4.20 15.83
C LEU A 118 -6.28 -5.28 15.31
N VAL A 119 -5.01 -4.93 15.04
CA VAL A 119 -3.96 -5.87 14.60
C VAL A 119 -3.76 -6.99 15.62
N TYR A 120 -3.73 -6.68 16.94
CA TYR A 120 -3.62 -7.68 18.00
C TYR A 120 -4.82 -8.62 18.02
N TYR A 121 -6.05 -8.07 17.92
CA TYR A 121 -7.26 -8.87 17.87
C TYR A 121 -7.24 -9.83 16.67
N LEU A 122 -7.00 -9.31 15.46
CA LEU A 122 -6.98 -10.11 14.23
C LEU A 122 -5.93 -11.21 14.26
N ASN A 123 -4.73 -10.90 14.78
CA ASN A 123 -3.64 -11.86 14.88
C ASN A 123 -3.92 -13.03 15.83
N ARG A 124 -4.77 -12.84 16.82
CA ARG A 124 -5.18 -13.89 17.75
C ARG A 124 -6.29 -14.79 17.23
N GLN A 125 -6.89 -14.42 16.11
CA GLN A 125 -7.92 -15.26 15.52
C GLN A 125 -7.32 -16.47 14.82
N PRO A 126 -7.87 -17.68 15.03
CA PRO A 126 -7.41 -18.86 14.29
C PRO A 126 -7.61 -18.67 12.79
N LYS A 127 -6.84 -19.37 11.97
CA LYS A 127 -6.96 -19.34 10.50
C LYS A 127 -6.87 -17.92 9.89
N THR A 128 -6.23 -16.98 10.59
CA THR A 128 -6.03 -15.60 10.12
C THR A 128 -4.54 -15.34 9.89
N THR A 129 -4.22 -14.84 8.72
CA THR A 129 -2.87 -14.44 8.34
C THR A 129 -2.88 -12.96 7.99
N LEU A 130 -1.93 -12.20 8.53
CA LEU A 130 -1.82 -10.76 8.33
C LEU A 130 -0.64 -10.40 7.42
N ILE A 131 -0.90 -9.51 6.48
CA ILE A 131 0.10 -8.82 5.68
C ILE A 131 -0.01 -7.33 6.01
N LEU A 132 0.90 -6.84 6.83
CA LEU A 132 0.93 -5.45 7.26
C LEU A 132 1.89 -4.67 6.37
N ILE A 133 1.46 -3.49 5.91
CA ILE A 133 2.26 -2.66 5.01
C ILE A 133 2.42 -1.27 5.63
N SER A 134 3.67 -0.82 5.74
CA SER A 134 4.01 0.53 6.20
C SER A 134 5.16 1.14 5.37
N ASN A 135 5.35 2.45 5.53
CA ASN A 135 6.49 3.14 4.95
C ASN A 135 7.74 3.08 5.85
N ASN A 136 7.59 2.73 7.12
CA ASN A 136 8.67 2.70 8.10
C ASN A 136 8.69 1.39 8.88
N VAL A 137 9.88 0.81 9.07
CA VAL A 137 10.08 -0.37 9.92
C VAL A 137 9.80 -0.08 11.39
N ASP A 138 10.02 1.15 11.84
CA ASP A 138 9.76 1.56 13.23
C ASP A 138 8.30 1.39 13.64
N ASP A 139 7.39 1.35 12.67
CA ASP A 139 5.97 1.14 12.96
C ASP A 139 5.69 -0.27 13.51
N VAL A 140 6.52 -1.26 13.18
CA VAL A 140 6.41 -2.59 13.79
C VAL A 140 6.80 -2.57 15.26
N VAL A 141 7.87 -1.82 15.61
CA VAL A 141 8.36 -1.72 17.01
C VAL A 141 7.40 -0.93 17.89
N ARG A 142 6.59 -0.07 17.28
CA ARG A 142 5.57 0.72 17.99
C ARG A 142 4.29 -0.05 18.30
N LEU A 143 4.14 -1.27 17.77
CA LEU A 143 3.07 -2.16 18.21
C LEU A 143 3.27 -2.50 19.69
N PRO A 144 2.19 -2.64 20.47
CA PRO A 144 2.30 -3.09 21.86
C PRO A 144 3.06 -4.41 21.96
N GLU A 145 3.88 -4.58 22.99
CA GLU A 145 4.70 -5.79 23.21
C GLU A 145 3.90 -7.09 23.08
N ARG A 146 2.68 -7.11 23.64
CA ARG A 146 1.75 -8.25 23.51
C ARG A 146 1.32 -8.53 22.06
N ALA A 147 1.27 -7.52 21.19
CA ALA A 147 0.96 -7.71 19.79
C ALA A 147 2.18 -8.22 19.02
N LEU A 148 3.36 -7.68 19.31
CA LEU A 148 4.63 -8.12 18.71
C LEU A 148 4.94 -9.58 19.04
N SER A 149 4.81 -9.97 20.32
CA SER A 149 5.11 -11.34 20.79
C SER A 149 4.25 -12.41 20.12
N THR A 150 3.02 -12.06 19.75
CA THR A 150 2.11 -12.98 19.06
C THR A 150 2.19 -12.88 17.54
N LEU A 151 2.42 -11.69 16.98
CA LEU A 151 2.46 -11.45 15.55
C LEU A 151 3.68 -12.11 14.88
N GLN A 152 4.85 -11.98 15.50
CA GLN A 152 6.14 -12.51 15.03
C GLN A 152 6.30 -12.41 13.49
N PRO A 153 6.15 -11.22 12.88
CA PRO A 153 6.04 -11.11 11.45
C PRO A 153 7.40 -11.36 10.78
N VAL A 154 7.38 -11.96 9.61
CA VAL A 154 8.53 -11.92 8.72
C VAL A 154 8.66 -10.51 8.18
N LEU A 155 9.81 -9.87 8.41
CA LEU A 155 10.09 -8.53 7.92
C LEU A 155 10.54 -8.62 6.46
N MET A 156 9.86 -7.88 5.58
CA MET A 156 10.18 -7.81 4.15
C MET A 156 10.44 -6.36 3.75
N TYR A 157 11.69 -6.07 3.45
CA TYR A 157 12.06 -4.75 2.95
C TYR A 157 11.79 -4.64 1.45
N ALA A 158 11.01 -3.63 1.05
CA ALA A 158 10.79 -3.28 -0.35
C ALA A 158 11.85 -2.27 -0.79
N GLU A 159 12.86 -2.77 -1.48
CA GLU A 159 13.95 -1.94 -2.00
C GLU A 159 13.45 -0.90 -3.01
N SER A 160 14.17 0.21 -3.11
CA SER A 160 13.94 1.18 -4.16
C SER A 160 14.36 0.60 -5.51
N TYR A 161 13.59 0.88 -6.54
CA TYR A 161 13.92 0.46 -7.90
C TYR A 161 15.22 1.10 -8.39
N THR A 162 15.97 0.34 -9.16
CA THR A 162 17.11 0.83 -9.95
C THR A 162 16.63 1.69 -11.12
N ALA A 163 17.49 2.51 -11.69
CA ALA A 163 17.14 3.33 -12.84
C ALA A 163 16.70 2.48 -14.07
N GLU A 164 17.24 1.27 -14.23
CA GLU A 164 16.88 0.37 -15.33
C GLU A 164 15.48 -0.25 -15.11
N GLU A 165 15.16 -0.65 -13.88
CA GLU A 165 13.81 -1.12 -13.56
C GLU A 165 12.78 0.00 -13.72
N ILE A 166 13.09 1.22 -13.26
CA ILE A 166 12.24 2.39 -13.46
C ILE A 166 12.02 2.65 -14.95
N ARG A 167 13.07 2.60 -15.75
CA ARG A 167 12.98 2.78 -17.21
C ARG A 167 12.03 1.74 -17.83
N THR A 168 12.15 0.49 -17.43
CA THR A 168 11.27 -0.61 -17.88
C THR A 168 9.81 -0.32 -17.51
N ILE A 169 9.55 0.04 -16.26
CA ILE A 169 8.20 0.39 -15.76
C ILE A 169 7.63 1.58 -16.53
N LEU A 170 8.42 2.64 -16.76
CA LEU A 170 7.98 3.81 -17.52
C LEU A 170 7.69 3.46 -18.98
N LYS A 171 8.51 2.62 -19.60
CA LYS A 171 8.33 2.16 -20.97
C LYS A 171 7.02 1.40 -21.15
N GLU A 172 6.72 0.43 -20.28
CA GLU A 172 5.44 -0.28 -20.30
C GLU A 172 4.24 0.68 -20.17
N ARG A 173 4.35 1.70 -19.31
CA ARG A 173 3.29 2.71 -19.17
C ARG A 173 3.13 3.56 -20.42
N VAL A 174 4.23 3.92 -21.07
CA VAL A 174 4.20 4.67 -22.33
C VAL A 174 3.55 3.86 -23.43
N GLU A 175 3.89 2.59 -23.57
CA GLU A 175 3.29 1.68 -24.56
C GLU A 175 1.76 1.55 -24.41
N HIS A 176 1.25 1.62 -23.17
CA HIS A 176 -0.18 1.53 -22.90
C HIS A 176 -0.94 2.87 -22.99
N ALA A 177 -0.26 3.98 -22.70
CA ALA A 177 -0.93 5.29 -22.53
C ALA A 177 -0.68 6.27 -23.67
N PHE A 178 0.37 6.09 -24.49
CA PHE A 178 0.77 7.03 -25.50
C PHE A 178 0.78 6.40 -26.90
N LYS A 179 0.63 7.25 -27.92
CA LYS A 179 0.83 6.82 -29.31
C LYS A 179 2.29 6.44 -29.55
N PRO A 180 2.57 5.45 -30.40
CA PRO A 180 3.95 5.10 -30.76
C PRO A 180 4.76 6.32 -31.21
N GLY A 181 5.99 6.46 -30.71
CA GLY A 181 6.89 7.54 -31.08
C GLY A 181 6.64 8.89 -30.39
N THR A 182 5.72 8.97 -29.42
CA THR A 182 5.47 10.19 -28.63
C THR A 182 6.66 10.61 -27.78
N ILE A 183 7.42 9.68 -27.26
CA ILE A 183 8.64 9.94 -26.45
C ILE A 183 9.80 9.07 -26.92
N SER A 184 11.01 9.63 -26.91
CA SER A 184 12.22 8.89 -27.25
C SER A 184 12.74 8.08 -26.06
N ASP A 185 13.42 6.96 -26.35
CA ASP A 185 14.03 6.10 -25.34
C ASP A 185 15.12 6.85 -24.51
N LYS A 186 15.79 7.81 -25.13
CA LYS A 186 16.76 8.70 -24.45
C LYS A 186 16.08 9.55 -23.37
N LEU A 187 14.92 10.13 -23.66
CA LEU A 187 14.15 10.92 -22.68
C LEU A 187 13.59 10.04 -21.56
N LEU A 188 13.11 8.84 -21.87
CA LEU A 188 12.71 7.87 -20.84
C LEU A 188 13.85 7.51 -19.89
N THR A 189 15.06 7.33 -20.44
CA THR A 189 16.25 7.06 -19.62
C THR A 189 16.59 8.25 -18.72
N THR A 190 16.45 9.47 -19.21
CA THR A 190 16.68 10.69 -18.42
C THR A 190 15.66 10.77 -17.27
N ILE A 191 14.36 10.58 -17.56
CA ILE A 191 13.32 10.57 -16.54
C ILE A 191 13.61 9.48 -15.51
N ALA A 192 13.97 8.27 -15.94
CA ALA A 192 14.24 7.14 -15.04
C ALA A 192 15.40 7.43 -14.06
N LYS A 193 16.47 8.10 -14.50
CA LYS A 193 17.57 8.53 -13.62
C LYS A 193 17.09 9.53 -12.57
N THR A 194 16.35 10.55 -12.97
CA THR A 194 15.77 11.55 -12.04
C THR A 194 14.83 10.89 -11.04
N VAL A 195 13.99 9.95 -11.50
CA VAL A 195 13.06 9.20 -10.62
C VAL A 195 13.83 8.33 -9.62
N CYS A 196 14.94 7.73 -10.03
CA CYS A 196 15.81 6.92 -9.15
C CYS A 196 16.38 7.77 -7.99
N GLU A 197 16.80 9.00 -8.27
CA GLU A 197 17.28 9.94 -7.25
C GLU A 197 16.15 10.34 -6.27
N VAL A 198 14.95 10.56 -6.80
CA VAL A 198 13.75 10.88 -6.01
C VAL A 198 13.27 9.69 -5.16
N GLY A 199 13.44 8.47 -5.66
CA GLY A 199 13.07 7.21 -5.00
C GLY A 199 11.57 6.89 -5.02
N ASP A 200 10.77 7.53 -5.89
CA ASP A 200 9.31 7.27 -6.02
C ASP A 200 8.90 7.18 -7.50
N VAL A 201 8.60 5.99 -7.97
CA VAL A 201 8.18 5.74 -9.37
C VAL A 201 6.94 6.55 -9.77
N ARG A 202 6.06 6.87 -8.83
CA ARG A 202 4.87 7.70 -9.11
C ARG A 202 5.24 9.11 -9.56
N PHE A 203 6.38 9.62 -9.12
CA PHE A 203 6.94 10.89 -9.62
C PHE A 203 7.18 10.81 -11.13
N GLY A 204 7.75 9.71 -11.63
CA GLY A 204 7.98 9.49 -13.06
C GLY A 204 6.70 9.48 -13.89
N PHE A 205 5.64 8.88 -13.38
CA PHE A 205 4.34 8.90 -14.06
C PHE A 205 3.76 10.32 -14.15
N ARG A 206 3.91 11.14 -13.11
CA ARG A 206 3.48 12.53 -13.13
C ARG A 206 4.31 13.35 -14.12
N VAL A 207 5.63 13.19 -14.12
CA VAL A 207 6.52 13.85 -15.08
C VAL A 207 6.14 13.51 -16.53
N LEU A 208 5.88 12.22 -16.82
CA LEU A 208 5.43 11.80 -18.16
C LEU A 208 4.11 12.48 -18.56
N LEU A 209 3.15 12.54 -17.64
CA LEU A 209 1.86 13.16 -17.89
C LEU A 209 2.00 14.67 -18.11
N SER A 210 2.73 15.37 -17.24
CA SER A 210 2.98 16.81 -17.32
C SER A 210 3.72 17.17 -18.61
N ALA A 211 4.76 16.41 -18.98
CA ALA A 211 5.50 16.63 -20.23
C ALA A 211 4.62 16.41 -21.47
N ALA A 212 3.73 15.40 -21.45
CA ALA A 212 2.81 15.16 -22.55
C ALA A 212 1.80 16.32 -22.73
N LEU A 213 1.25 16.83 -21.61
CA LEU A 213 0.33 17.96 -21.62
C LEU A 213 1.02 19.25 -22.13
N LEU A 214 2.30 19.47 -21.82
CA LEU A 214 3.08 20.59 -22.34
C LEU A 214 3.27 20.47 -23.86
N ALA A 215 3.62 19.30 -24.38
CA ALA A 215 3.74 19.04 -25.79
C ALA A 215 2.40 19.24 -26.55
N GLU A 216 1.29 18.73 -25.98
CA GLU A 216 -0.04 18.89 -26.53
C GLU A 216 -0.49 20.38 -26.59
N LYS A 217 -0.25 21.12 -25.50
CA LYS A 217 -0.51 22.57 -25.43
C LYS A 217 0.27 23.34 -26.49
N ALA A 218 1.50 22.89 -26.77
CA ALA A 218 2.33 23.43 -27.85
C ALA A 218 1.95 22.88 -29.26
N ARG A 219 0.87 22.07 -29.36
CA ARG A 219 0.40 21.43 -30.60
C ARG A 219 1.46 20.51 -31.23
N ARG A 220 2.31 19.90 -30.44
CA ARG A 220 3.31 18.93 -30.88
C ARG A 220 2.83 17.50 -30.64
N GLN A 221 3.24 16.59 -31.53
CA GLN A 221 2.93 15.15 -31.38
C GLN A 221 4.01 14.38 -30.61
N ARG A 222 5.14 15.05 -30.30
CA ARG A 222 6.27 14.45 -29.60
C ARG A 222 6.66 15.30 -28.40
N ILE A 223 7.04 14.61 -27.35
CA ILE A 223 7.62 15.20 -26.14
C ILE A 223 9.09 15.53 -26.43
N GLU A 224 9.49 16.74 -26.13
CA GLU A 224 10.85 17.24 -26.28
C GLU A 224 11.56 17.35 -24.92
N ALA A 225 12.88 17.62 -24.96
CA ALA A 225 13.68 17.70 -23.74
C ALA A 225 13.19 18.83 -22.82
N ASP A 226 12.81 19.96 -23.38
CA ASP A 226 12.32 21.12 -22.62
C ASP A 226 11.02 20.83 -21.88
N ASP A 227 10.12 20.01 -22.47
CA ASP A 227 8.90 19.57 -21.81
C ASP A 227 9.20 18.72 -20.58
N VAL A 228 10.17 17.80 -20.73
CA VAL A 228 10.61 16.94 -19.61
C VAL A 228 11.25 17.77 -18.50
N MET A 229 12.14 18.72 -18.85
CA MET A 229 12.78 19.59 -17.87
C MET A 229 11.76 20.42 -17.10
N SER A 230 10.83 21.08 -17.82
CA SER A 230 9.76 21.87 -17.22
C SER A 230 8.84 21.02 -16.32
N ALA A 231 8.49 19.83 -16.77
CA ALA A 231 7.68 18.89 -15.99
C ALA A 231 8.39 18.41 -14.70
N VAL A 232 9.70 18.13 -14.76
CA VAL A 232 10.49 17.75 -13.59
C VAL A 232 10.56 18.88 -12.58
N GLU A 233 10.76 20.13 -13.03
CA GLU A 233 10.77 21.29 -12.15
C GLU A 233 9.43 21.53 -11.46
N GLU A 234 8.33 21.48 -12.22
CA GLU A 234 6.97 21.65 -11.71
C GLU A 234 6.62 20.59 -10.68
N GLU A 235 6.82 19.31 -11.00
CA GLU A 235 6.54 18.19 -10.11
C GLU A 235 7.42 18.18 -8.86
N SER A 236 8.69 18.60 -9.01
CA SER A 236 9.61 18.73 -7.87
C SER A 236 9.18 19.85 -6.92
N ARG A 237 8.71 20.98 -7.46
CA ARG A 237 8.17 22.09 -6.67
C ARG A 237 6.89 21.69 -5.95
N ALA A 238 5.96 21.04 -6.64
CA ALA A 238 4.73 20.56 -6.05
C ALA A 238 4.98 19.56 -4.90
N ARG A 239 5.94 18.66 -5.07
CA ARG A 239 6.37 17.72 -4.03
C ARG A 239 6.90 18.44 -2.78
N LYS A 240 7.81 19.42 -2.95
CA LYS A 240 8.35 20.18 -1.82
C LYS A 240 7.28 20.94 -1.06
N ILE A 241 6.31 21.56 -1.76
CA ILE A 241 5.18 22.24 -1.13
C ILE A 241 4.39 21.26 -0.27
N LYS A 242 4.04 20.10 -0.80
CA LYS A 242 3.31 19.07 -0.07
C LYS A 242 4.08 18.57 1.17
N GLU A 243 5.38 18.33 1.06
CA GLU A 243 6.22 17.91 2.19
C GLU A 243 6.23 18.98 3.31
N LEU A 244 6.27 20.27 2.94
CA LEU A 244 6.19 21.38 3.90
C LEU A 244 4.81 21.48 4.56
N GLU A 245 3.73 21.26 3.81
CA GLU A 245 2.36 21.24 4.37
C GLU A 245 2.20 20.07 5.36
N ASP A 246 2.65 18.88 5.00
CA ASP A 246 2.61 17.69 5.88
C ASP A 246 3.43 17.93 7.17
N LEU A 247 4.60 18.57 7.07
CA LEU A 247 5.41 18.94 8.24
C LEU A 247 4.72 19.96 9.12
N ARG A 248 4.10 20.99 8.53
CA ARG A 248 3.33 22.02 9.27
C ARG A 248 2.18 21.38 10.05
N ASP A 249 1.45 20.48 9.42
CA ASP A 249 0.29 19.83 10.04
C ASP A 249 0.72 18.91 11.20
N ARG A 250 1.83 18.17 11.05
CA ARG A 250 2.44 17.40 12.14
C ARG A 250 2.88 18.27 13.31
N LEU A 251 3.51 19.40 13.04
CA LEU A 251 3.92 20.34 14.08
C LEU A 251 2.70 20.92 14.82
N HIS A 252 1.61 21.19 14.10
CA HIS A 252 0.37 21.67 14.70
C HIS A 252 -0.28 20.62 15.61
N GLU A 253 -0.29 19.36 15.19
CA GLU A 253 -0.76 18.25 16.03
C GLU A 253 0.08 18.06 17.31
N LEU A 254 1.41 18.17 17.18
CA LEU A 254 2.32 18.08 18.33
C LEU A 254 2.11 19.22 19.32
N LYS A 255 1.89 20.46 18.85
CA LYS A 255 1.56 21.60 19.72
C LYS A 255 0.25 21.38 20.47
N LYS A 256 -0.81 20.92 19.78
CA LYS A 256 -2.10 20.59 20.43
C LYS A 256 -2.01 19.47 21.47
N LYS A 257 -1.10 18.51 21.29
CA LYS A 257 -0.85 17.47 22.31
C LYS A 257 -0.17 18.05 23.54
N ARG A 258 0.84 18.92 23.37
CA ARG A 258 1.56 19.59 24.47
C ARG A 258 0.68 20.52 25.32
N GLU A 259 -0.39 21.05 24.74
CA GLU A 259 -1.34 21.93 25.45
C GLU A 259 -2.43 21.14 26.21
N ARG A 260 -2.49 19.80 26.01
CA ARG A 260 -3.46 18.90 26.69
C ARG A 260 -2.85 18.03 27.79
N ASP A 261 -1.53 17.96 27.84
CA ASP A 261 -0.72 17.33 28.90
C ASP A 261 -0.28 18.40 29.92
#